data_60e65d87f15bb8d0c9028b84fbe5d2e3
#
_entry.id   60e65d87f15bb8d0c9028b84fbe5d2e3
#
_cell.length_a   1.000
_cell.length_b   1.000
_cell.length_c   1.000
_cell.angle_alpha   90.00
_cell.angle_beta   90.00
_cell.angle_gamma   90.00
#
_symmetry.space_group_name_H-M   'P 1'
#
loop_
_entity.id
_entity.type
_entity.pdbx_description
1 polymer ?
#
loop_
_entity_poly.entity_id
_entity_poly.type
_entity_poly.pdbx_seq_one_letter_code
_entity_poly.pdbx_strand_id
1 'polypeptide(L)'
;MKRLLAAFLFLLPALALEVGFKDADVNGDGTPEKVAVTNLMDLAFDEAGQVVGWYVKAYKGTAFGDYARAPNLAANGPVLSPVGFRPLEAEFAVEDGHLLARFRGEEGTLTYRIPKERYTAEVTADFPLVLKLSAQGNPKALLEGAAEPAPSGEGRLVYLAWQTRPKAGYALVAFGEGPLEGRLVGREGEVRLGPGEILRVYGGQNELVRFHVEGLLSFPGLFSPNLWGQLSLGLLWIMEAAYRFTGNWGLAILFLTLVVRLLLWPLMHQQFKSMAEIQRLQPLIQKINEKYKDDPNKRAEATMKLYQEHRVNPAAGCLPLLIQMPILFI
;
A
#
# COMPACT_ATOMS: atom_id res chain seq x y z
N MET A 1 18.68 -16.14 34.66
CA MET A 1 17.63 -16.11 33.63
C MET A 1 16.34 -15.35 34.00
N LYS A 2 15.95 -15.20 35.26
CA LYS A 2 14.72 -14.44 35.65
C LYS A 2 14.86 -12.90 35.63
N ARG A 3 16.05 -12.34 35.50
CA ARG A 3 16.29 -10.88 35.45
C ARG A 3 16.41 -10.29 34.05
N LEU A 4 16.51 -11.13 33.00
CA LEU A 4 16.51 -10.67 31.59
C LEU A 4 15.09 -10.57 30.98
N LEU A 5 14.09 -11.24 31.56
CA LEU A 5 12.72 -11.14 31.11
C LEU A 5 12.01 -9.87 31.59
N ALA A 6 12.48 -9.24 32.64
CA ALA A 6 11.88 -8.00 33.15
C ALA A 6 12.34 -6.74 32.42
N ALA A 7 13.45 -6.79 31.68
CA ALA A 7 13.94 -5.64 30.90
C ALA A 7 13.25 -5.42 29.56
N PHE A 8 12.47 -6.40 29.07
CA PHE A 8 11.72 -6.29 27.80
C PHE A 8 10.29 -5.74 27.96
N LEU A 9 9.85 -5.50 29.20
CA LEU A 9 8.50 -4.95 29.48
C LEU A 9 8.49 -3.45 29.78
N PHE A 10 9.63 -2.78 29.77
CA PHE A 10 9.73 -1.32 29.65
C PHE A 10 9.91 -0.91 28.18
N LEU A 11 9.01 -1.39 27.31
CA LEU A 11 8.66 -0.65 26.12
C LEU A 11 8.10 0.68 26.63
N LEU A 12 8.89 1.75 26.38
CA LEU A 12 8.44 3.13 26.38
C LEU A 12 6.98 3.13 25.88
N PRO A 13 6.04 3.79 26.56
CA PRO A 13 4.78 4.05 25.94
C PRO A 13 5.13 4.73 24.62
N ALA A 14 4.97 4.02 23.50
CA ALA A 14 4.93 4.67 22.21
C ALA A 14 3.92 5.77 22.45
N LEU A 15 4.35 7.03 22.39
CA LEU A 15 3.46 8.19 22.49
C LEU A 15 2.34 7.86 21.53
N ALA A 16 1.19 7.47 22.09
CA ALA A 16 0.05 7.08 21.27
C ALA A 16 -0.25 8.30 20.42
N LEU A 17 -0.22 8.13 19.11
CA LEU A 17 -0.50 9.22 18.20
C LEU A 17 -1.86 9.79 18.59
N GLU A 18 -1.92 11.05 18.97
CA GLU A 18 -3.16 11.72 19.26
C GLU A 18 -3.86 11.99 17.92
N VAL A 19 -4.87 11.15 17.65
CA VAL A 19 -5.71 11.27 16.45
C VAL A 19 -6.69 12.41 16.67
N GLY A 20 -6.62 13.46 15.86
CA GLY A 20 -7.43 14.65 16.03
C GLY A 20 -6.99 15.78 15.11
N PHE A 21 -7.37 17.00 15.44
CA PHE A 21 -6.92 18.20 14.74
C PHE A 21 -5.85 18.92 15.54
N LYS A 22 -4.85 19.44 14.85
CA LYS A 22 -3.80 20.32 15.40
C LYS A 22 -3.51 21.48 14.44
N ASP A 23 -2.89 22.53 14.95
CA ASP A 23 -2.36 23.60 14.12
C ASP A 23 -0.87 23.32 13.83
N ALA A 24 -0.46 23.45 12.58
CA ALA A 24 0.92 23.28 12.16
C ALA A 24 1.19 24.07 10.88
N ASP A 25 2.29 24.81 10.84
CA ASP A 25 2.80 25.42 9.61
C ASP A 25 3.42 24.30 8.74
N VAL A 26 2.69 23.88 7.71
CA VAL A 26 3.10 22.75 6.87
C VAL A 26 3.83 23.20 5.60
N ASN A 27 3.71 24.48 5.23
CA ASN A 27 4.27 25.05 4.01
C ASN A 27 5.46 25.98 4.28
N GLY A 28 5.70 26.36 5.55
CA GLY A 28 6.82 27.20 5.98
C GLY A 28 6.61 28.69 5.72
N ASP A 29 5.35 29.15 5.55
CA ASP A 29 5.03 30.58 5.32
C ASP A 29 4.79 31.36 6.62
N GLY A 30 4.80 30.69 7.76
CA GLY A 30 4.56 31.25 9.08
C GLY A 30 3.08 31.28 9.48
N THR A 31 2.18 30.82 8.64
CA THR A 31 0.74 30.70 8.93
C THR A 31 0.39 29.24 9.22
N PRO A 32 -0.13 28.90 10.41
CA PRO A 32 -0.45 27.51 10.71
C PRO A 32 -1.73 27.06 10.01
N GLU A 33 -1.66 25.95 9.30
CA GLU A 33 -2.81 25.26 8.75
C GLU A 33 -3.45 24.33 9.79
N LYS A 34 -4.75 24.05 9.62
CA LYS A 34 -5.44 23.06 10.42
C LYS A 34 -5.18 21.66 9.87
N VAL A 35 -4.50 20.83 10.63
CA VAL A 35 -4.09 19.48 10.21
C VAL A 35 -4.94 18.41 10.90
N ALA A 36 -5.65 17.61 10.09
CA ALA A 36 -6.30 16.38 10.50
C ALA A 36 -5.26 15.27 10.61
N VAL A 37 -4.97 14.81 11.82
CA VAL A 37 -3.98 13.76 12.11
C VAL A 37 -4.69 12.44 12.28
N THR A 38 -4.39 11.46 11.41
CA THR A 38 -4.93 10.10 11.51
C THR A 38 -3.83 9.07 11.73
N ASN A 39 -4.18 7.80 11.86
CA ASN A 39 -3.21 6.72 11.99
C ASN A 39 -2.40 6.46 10.71
N LEU A 40 -2.90 6.83 9.53
CA LEU A 40 -2.35 6.45 8.24
C LEU A 40 -1.93 7.64 7.37
N MET A 41 -2.55 8.80 7.54
CA MET A 41 -2.30 10.01 6.77
C MET A 41 -2.62 11.25 7.58
N ASP A 42 -2.04 12.38 7.20
CA ASP A 42 -2.39 13.69 7.74
C ASP A 42 -2.82 14.61 6.58
N LEU A 43 -3.93 15.33 6.74
CA LEU A 43 -4.45 16.28 5.77
C LEU A 43 -4.40 17.69 6.34
N ALA A 44 -3.74 18.61 5.62
CA ALA A 44 -3.66 20.02 5.99
C ALA A 44 -4.66 20.86 5.19
N PHE A 45 -5.43 21.67 5.90
CA PHE A 45 -6.46 22.55 5.35
C PHE A 45 -6.07 24.02 5.56
N ASP A 46 -6.22 24.82 4.51
CA ASP A 46 -6.14 26.27 4.61
C ASP A 46 -7.51 26.90 4.98
N GLU A 47 -7.52 28.21 5.13
CA GLU A 47 -8.73 28.97 5.44
C GLU A 47 -9.78 28.94 4.31
N ALA A 48 -9.37 28.68 3.06
CA ALA A 48 -10.28 28.54 1.92
C ALA A 48 -10.91 27.16 1.79
N GLY A 49 -10.63 26.24 2.70
CA GLY A 49 -11.12 24.87 2.64
C GLY A 49 -10.41 24.00 1.61
N GLN A 50 -9.22 24.42 1.15
CA GLN A 50 -8.40 23.62 0.26
C GLN A 50 -7.57 22.62 1.07
N VAL A 51 -7.30 21.44 0.50
CA VAL A 51 -6.33 20.50 1.05
C VAL A 51 -4.94 20.83 0.49
N VAL A 52 -4.17 21.60 1.23
CA VAL A 52 -2.85 22.09 0.81
C VAL A 52 -1.74 21.08 1.05
N GLY A 53 -1.98 20.07 1.90
CA GLY A 53 -1.06 18.97 2.14
C GLY A 53 -1.79 17.66 2.37
N TRP A 54 -1.27 16.58 1.79
CA TRP A 54 -1.73 15.21 2.03
C TRP A 54 -0.51 14.34 2.29
N TYR A 55 -0.26 14.07 3.56
CA TYR A 55 0.95 13.40 4.03
C TYR A 55 0.67 11.93 4.33
N VAL A 56 1.39 11.04 3.67
CA VAL A 56 1.19 9.58 3.80
C VAL A 56 2.19 9.00 4.79
N LYS A 57 1.71 8.27 5.78
CA LYS A 57 2.55 7.61 6.79
C LYS A 57 3.07 6.28 6.27
N ALA A 58 4.37 6.04 6.42
CA ALA A 58 4.99 4.77 6.07
C ALA A 58 4.50 3.63 6.99
N TYR A 59 4.30 3.96 8.27
CA TYR A 59 3.82 3.02 9.29
C TYR A 59 2.63 3.61 10.05
N LYS A 60 1.67 2.75 10.36
CA LYS A 60 0.48 3.12 11.16
C LYS A 60 0.90 3.73 12.50
N GLY A 61 0.26 4.85 12.86
CA GLY A 61 0.46 5.51 14.14
C GLY A 61 1.76 6.32 14.26
N THR A 62 2.50 6.56 13.17
CA THR A 62 3.68 7.42 13.18
C THR A 62 3.25 8.90 13.19
N ALA A 63 3.85 9.69 14.07
CA ALA A 63 3.72 11.16 14.02
C ALA A 63 4.77 11.76 13.10
N PHE A 64 4.40 12.80 12.35
CA PHE A 64 5.38 13.61 11.63
C PHE A 64 5.96 14.67 12.59
N GLY A 65 7.28 14.68 12.75
CA GLY A 65 8.00 15.71 13.49
C GLY A 65 8.23 16.97 12.65
N ASP A 66 8.32 16.80 11.34
CA ASP A 66 8.57 17.86 10.37
C ASP A 66 7.82 17.54 9.06
N TYR A 67 6.83 18.36 8.72
CA TYR A 67 6.04 18.18 7.50
C TYR A 67 6.82 18.51 6.22
N ALA A 68 7.84 19.37 6.28
CA ALA A 68 8.66 19.67 5.11
C ALA A 68 9.42 18.45 4.56
N ARG A 69 9.65 17.43 5.40
CA ARG A 69 10.31 16.16 5.03
C ARG A 69 9.34 15.00 4.89
N ALA A 70 8.07 15.20 5.19
CA ALA A 70 7.07 14.15 5.11
C ALA A 70 6.68 13.84 3.64
N PRO A 71 6.38 12.57 3.29
CA PRO A 71 5.86 12.23 1.98
C PRO A 71 4.52 12.93 1.73
N ASN A 72 4.52 13.94 0.86
CA ASN A 72 3.35 14.74 0.53
C ASN A 72 2.88 14.41 -0.89
N LEU A 73 1.58 14.23 -1.09
CA LEU A 73 0.99 14.02 -2.42
C LEU A 73 0.80 15.32 -3.21
N ALA A 74 0.82 16.47 -2.55
CA ALA A 74 0.77 17.77 -3.23
C ALA A 74 1.95 17.91 -4.20
N ALA A 75 1.68 18.39 -5.41
CA ALA A 75 2.71 18.68 -6.42
C ALA A 75 3.15 20.16 -6.33
N ASN A 76 2.46 21.01 -7.07
CA ASN A 76 2.76 22.45 -7.16
C ASN A 76 1.54 23.28 -6.72
N GLY A 77 0.83 22.84 -5.70
CA GLY A 77 -0.37 23.50 -5.20
C GLY A 77 -1.26 22.52 -4.43
N PRO A 78 -2.44 22.96 -4.02
CA PRO A 78 -3.37 22.13 -3.25
C PRO A 78 -3.74 20.82 -3.95
N VAL A 79 -3.93 19.78 -3.16
CA VAL A 79 -4.40 18.46 -3.65
C VAL A 79 -5.87 18.54 -4.05
N LEU A 80 -6.68 19.25 -3.25
CA LEU A 80 -8.10 19.51 -3.48
C LEU A 80 -8.38 20.99 -3.31
N SER A 81 -9.05 21.60 -4.29
CA SER A 81 -9.44 23.01 -4.24
C SER A 81 -10.90 23.19 -4.66
N PRO A 82 -11.78 23.66 -3.78
CA PRO A 82 -13.11 24.07 -4.15
C PRO A 82 -13.07 25.34 -5.03
N VAL A 83 -13.75 25.31 -6.15
CA VAL A 83 -13.78 26.43 -7.10
C VAL A 83 -15.02 27.29 -6.85
N GLY A 84 -14.78 28.59 -6.65
CA GLY A 84 -15.87 29.56 -6.44
C GLY A 84 -16.50 29.53 -5.05
N PHE A 85 -16.04 28.67 -4.17
CA PHE A 85 -16.51 28.56 -2.79
C PHE A 85 -15.66 29.45 -1.86
N ARG A 86 -16.31 30.18 -0.96
CA ARG A 86 -15.66 31.03 0.05
C ARG A 86 -16.23 30.72 1.42
N PRO A 87 -15.52 29.97 2.27
CA PRO A 87 -15.99 29.69 3.62
C PRO A 87 -15.99 30.95 4.48
N LEU A 88 -17.04 31.12 5.25
CA LEU A 88 -17.19 32.14 6.28
C LEU A 88 -16.83 31.60 7.67
N GLU A 89 -17.02 30.29 7.85
CA GLU A 89 -16.79 29.60 9.11
C GLU A 89 -16.22 28.20 8.83
N ALA A 90 -15.31 27.75 9.70
CA ALA A 90 -14.77 26.40 9.66
C ALA A 90 -14.97 25.72 11.02
N GLU A 91 -15.49 24.49 11.00
CA GLU A 91 -15.70 23.64 12.16
C GLU A 91 -14.89 22.36 12.02
N PHE A 92 -14.18 21.97 13.08
CA PHE A 92 -13.34 20.78 13.11
C PHE A 92 -13.75 19.91 14.30
N ALA A 93 -14.26 18.71 14.03
CA ALA A 93 -14.78 17.79 15.02
C ALA A 93 -14.26 16.36 14.84
N VAL A 94 -14.32 15.59 15.92
CA VAL A 94 -14.04 14.14 15.89
C VAL A 94 -15.31 13.43 16.27
N GLU A 95 -15.94 12.73 15.30
CA GLU A 95 -17.23 12.07 15.47
C GLU A 95 -17.16 10.64 14.89
N ASP A 96 -17.72 9.67 15.59
CA ASP A 96 -17.90 8.28 15.13
C ASP A 96 -16.68 7.65 14.44
N GLY A 97 -15.49 7.89 14.98
CA GLY A 97 -14.26 7.33 14.42
C GLY A 97 -13.73 8.07 13.18
N HIS A 98 -14.29 9.22 12.84
CA HIS A 98 -13.88 10.10 11.74
C HIS A 98 -13.48 11.47 12.24
N LEU A 99 -12.60 12.13 11.50
CA LEU A 99 -12.32 13.55 11.64
C LEU A 99 -13.15 14.27 10.57
N LEU A 100 -13.90 15.27 11.01
CA LEU A 100 -14.78 16.08 10.16
C LEU A 100 -14.25 17.50 10.08
N ALA A 101 -13.95 17.96 8.87
CA ALA A 101 -13.68 19.36 8.58
C ALA A 101 -14.84 19.92 7.76
N ARG A 102 -15.62 20.81 8.35
CA ARG A 102 -16.81 21.45 7.76
C ARG A 102 -16.51 22.91 7.53
N PHE A 103 -16.68 23.33 6.29
CA PHE A 103 -16.51 24.71 5.84
C PHE A 103 -17.88 25.25 5.40
N ARG A 104 -18.39 26.27 6.07
CA ARG A 104 -19.68 26.89 5.77
C ARG A 104 -19.47 28.21 5.03
N GLY A 105 -20.07 28.36 3.86
CA GLY A 105 -20.14 29.58 3.05
C GLY A 105 -21.57 30.01 2.80
N GLU A 106 -21.74 31.05 1.98
CA GLU A 106 -23.07 31.51 1.56
C GLU A 106 -23.79 30.45 0.70
N GLU A 107 -23.04 29.68 -0.08
CA GLU A 107 -23.57 28.65 -1.00
C GLU A 107 -24.03 27.39 -0.25
N GLY A 108 -23.49 27.13 0.94
CA GLY A 108 -23.76 25.94 1.73
C GLY A 108 -22.55 25.43 2.49
N THR A 109 -22.53 24.14 2.77
CA THR A 109 -21.48 23.48 3.57
C THR A 109 -20.70 22.47 2.76
N LEU A 110 -19.37 22.62 2.73
CA LEU A 110 -18.42 21.64 2.24
C LEU A 110 -17.90 20.82 3.42
N THR A 111 -18.01 19.48 3.35
CA THR A 111 -17.58 18.58 4.40
C THR A 111 -16.54 17.58 3.89
N TYR A 112 -15.43 17.51 4.62
CA TYR A 112 -14.43 16.44 4.49
C TYR A 112 -14.60 15.48 5.66
N ARG A 113 -14.80 14.18 5.35
CA ARG A 113 -14.90 13.11 6.32
C ARG A 113 -13.69 12.20 6.18
N ILE A 114 -12.83 12.18 7.19
CA ILE A 114 -11.51 11.55 7.15
C ILE A 114 -11.49 10.40 8.17
N PRO A 115 -11.44 9.13 7.73
CA PRO A 115 -11.42 7.99 8.64
C PRO A 115 -10.06 7.88 9.34
N LYS A 116 -10.07 7.43 10.60
CA LYS A 116 -8.85 7.28 11.42
C LYS A 116 -7.90 6.19 10.90
N GLU A 117 -8.44 5.16 10.25
CA GLU A 117 -7.74 3.93 9.91
C GLU A 117 -7.87 3.51 8.43
N ARG A 118 -8.20 4.42 7.53
CA ARG A 118 -8.25 4.20 6.09
C ARG A 118 -7.53 5.32 5.37
N TYR A 119 -7.15 5.05 4.12
CA TYR A 119 -6.49 6.02 3.24
C TYR A 119 -7.48 6.80 2.35
N THR A 120 -8.77 6.46 2.41
CA THR A 120 -9.81 7.08 1.59
C THR A 120 -10.61 8.06 2.42
N ALA A 121 -10.51 9.34 2.10
CA ALA A 121 -11.35 10.41 2.64
C ALA A 121 -12.59 10.60 1.73
N GLU A 122 -13.68 11.10 2.32
CA GLU A 122 -14.91 11.45 1.60
C GLU A 122 -15.08 12.97 1.59
N VAL A 123 -15.51 13.50 0.46
CA VAL A 123 -15.81 14.93 0.26
C VAL A 123 -17.24 15.05 -0.21
N THR A 124 -18.04 15.87 0.47
CA THR A 124 -19.44 16.12 0.15
C THR A 124 -19.74 17.61 0.26
N ALA A 125 -20.72 18.08 -0.52
CA ALA A 125 -21.27 19.43 -0.38
C ALA A 125 -22.82 19.35 -0.45
N ASP A 126 -23.51 20.22 0.26
CA ASP A 126 -24.98 20.35 0.17
C ASP A 126 -25.43 21.30 -0.95
N PHE A 127 -24.48 21.79 -1.75
CA PHE A 127 -24.66 22.65 -2.93
C PHE A 127 -23.86 22.11 -4.12
N PRO A 128 -24.14 22.55 -5.36
CA PRO A 128 -23.34 22.17 -6.53
C PRO A 128 -21.91 22.69 -6.40
N LEU A 129 -20.92 21.80 -6.40
CA LEU A 129 -19.52 22.14 -6.19
C LEU A 129 -18.64 21.65 -7.33
N VAL A 130 -17.69 22.47 -7.74
CA VAL A 130 -16.59 22.08 -8.61
C VAL A 130 -15.33 21.95 -7.77
N LEU A 131 -14.71 20.77 -7.79
CA LEU A 131 -13.44 20.51 -7.15
C LEU A 131 -12.34 20.34 -8.18
N LYS A 132 -11.25 21.11 -8.04
CA LYS A 132 -10.00 20.86 -8.73
C LYS A 132 -9.14 19.91 -7.91
N LEU A 133 -8.49 18.99 -8.61
CA LEU A 133 -7.60 17.98 -8.04
C LEU A 133 -6.25 18.04 -8.75
N SER A 134 -5.18 17.98 -7.97
CA SER A 134 -3.82 17.86 -8.50
C SER A 134 -2.95 17.09 -7.51
N ALA A 135 -2.09 16.22 -8.03
CA ALA A 135 -1.16 15.48 -7.18
C ALA A 135 0.13 15.13 -7.90
N GLN A 136 1.10 14.64 -7.14
CA GLN A 136 2.34 14.08 -7.70
C GLN A 136 2.04 12.80 -8.46
N GLY A 137 2.74 12.58 -9.58
CA GLY A 137 2.64 11.37 -10.38
C GLY A 137 2.12 11.61 -11.79
N ASN A 138 1.90 10.53 -12.51
CA ASN A 138 1.36 10.56 -13.85
C ASN A 138 -0.18 10.56 -13.77
N PRO A 139 -0.84 11.58 -14.32
CA PRO A 139 -2.29 11.67 -14.32
C PRO A 139 -2.91 10.71 -15.33
N LYS A 140 -4.06 10.16 -14.98
CA LYS A 140 -4.92 9.38 -15.87
C LYS A 140 -6.38 9.45 -15.44
N ALA A 141 -7.28 9.37 -16.42
CA ALA A 141 -8.72 9.35 -16.23
C ALA A 141 -9.31 8.13 -16.90
N LEU A 142 -10.25 7.45 -16.26
CA LEU A 142 -11.09 6.45 -16.89
C LEU A 142 -12.47 7.03 -17.09
N LEU A 143 -12.88 7.14 -18.35
CA LEU A 143 -14.24 7.55 -18.73
C LEU A 143 -15.20 6.35 -18.68
N GLU A 144 -16.47 6.62 -18.44
CA GLU A 144 -17.52 5.61 -18.51
C GLU A 144 -17.58 4.98 -19.90
N GLY A 145 -17.60 3.64 -19.94
CA GLY A 145 -17.57 2.87 -21.20
C GLY A 145 -16.21 2.73 -21.87
N ALA A 146 -15.15 3.38 -21.36
CA ALA A 146 -13.80 3.18 -21.86
C ALA A 146 -13.17 1.90 -21.25
N ALA A 147 -12.42 1.16 -22.06
CA ALA A 147 -11.74 -0.06 -21.64
C ALA A 147 -10.45 0.24 -20.84
N GLU A 148 -9.77 1.35 -21.17
CA GLU A 148 -8.49 1.74 -20.58
C GLU A 148 -8.48 3.24 -20.24
N PRO A 149 -7.72 3.63 -19.18
CA PRO A 149 -7.58 5.03 -18.83
C PRO A 149 -6.70 5.80 -19.81
N ALA A 150 -7.03 7.07 -20.01
CA ALA A 150 -6.28 8.01 -20.84
C ALA A 150 -5.60 9.10 -20.01
N PRO A 151 -4.52 9.75 -20.52
CA PRO A 151 -3.84 10.86 -19.85
C PRO A 151 -4.63 12.16 -19.84
N SER A 152 -5.75 12.23 -20.55
CA SER A 152 -6.71 13.34 -20.59
C SER A 152 -8.08 12.83 -20.99
N GLY A 153 -9.12 13.58 -20.64
CA GLY A 153 -10.50 13.25 -21.02
C GLY A 153 -11.50 14.16 -20.34
N GLU A 154 -12.71 14.27 -20.91
CA GLU A 154 -13.81 15.04 -20.38
C GLU A 154 -15.12 14.24 -20.55
N GLY A 155 -15.97 14.27 -19.54
CA GLY A 155 -17.25 13.58 -19.52
C GLY A 155 -17.51 12.88 -18.19
N ARG A 156 -18.22 11.73 -18.24
CA ARG A 156 -18.49 10.93 -17.04
C ARG A 156 -17.26 10.08 -16.65
N LEU A 157 -16.64 10.46 -15.56
CA LEU A 157 -15.41 9.84 -15.03
C LEU A 157 -15.75 8.71 -14.07
N VAL A 158 -15.21 7.53 -14.31
CA VAL A 158 -15.21 6.43 -13.35
C VAL A 158 -14.19 6.71 -12.24
N TYR A 159 -13.00 7.21 -12.62
CA TYR A 159 -12.01 7.73 -11.68
C TYR A 159 -11.03 8.72 -12.33
N LEU A 160 -10.41 9.53 -11.49
CA LEU A 160 -9.18 10.27 -11.76
C LEU A 160 -8.07 9.70 -10.89
N ALA A 161 -6.86 9.56 -11.42
CA ALA A 161 -5.74 9.07 -10.65
C ALA A 161 -4.41 9.76 -11.02
N TRP A 162 -3.56 9.97 -10.02
CA TRP A 162 -2.16 10.37 -10.14
C TRP A 162 -1.33 9.31 -9.47
N GLN A 163 -0.44 8.68 -10.21
CA GLN A 163 0.37 7.58 -9.70
C GLN A 163 1.86 7.84 -9.94
N THR A 164 2.65 7.72 -8.90
CA THR A 164 4.10 7.66 -8.98
C THR A 164 4.55 6.21 -9.25
N ARG A 165 5.81 5.87 -9.02
CA ARG A 165 6.35 4.53 -9.30
C ARG A 165 5.54 3.44 -8.59
N PRO A 166 5.19 2.35 -9.29
CA PRO A 166 4.63 1.15 -8.65
C PRO A 166 5.58 0.59 -7.58
N LYS A 167 5.02 0.01 -6.50
CA LYS A 167 5.72 -0.67 -5.38
C LYS A 167 6.46 0.21 -4.36
N ALA A 168 6.86 1.43 -4.68
CA ALA A 168 7.58 2.31 -3.74
C ALA A 168 7.12 3.77 -3.83
N GLY A 169 6.01 4.00 -4.51
CA GLY A 169 5.46 5.33 -4.71
C GLY A 169 4.10 5.49 -4.06
N TYR A 170 3.47 6.58 -4.43
CA TYR A 170 2.17 6.98 -3.89
C TYR A 170 1.16 7.11 -5.02
N ALA A 171 -0.12 7.07 -4.67
CA ALA A 171 -1.23 7.31 -5.57
C ALA A 171 -2.26 8.22 -4.89
N LEU A 172 -2.81 9.15 -5.66
CA LEU A 172 -4.08 9.80 -5.38
C LEU A 172 -5.10 9.25 -6.37
N VAL A 173 -6.26 8.79 -5.89
CA VAL A 173 -7.34 8.27 -6.73
C VAL A 173 -8.65 8.87 -6.26
N ALA A 174 -9.33 9.60 -7.15
CA ALA A 174 -10.63 10.22 -6.89
C ALA A 174 -11.73 9.49 -7.69
N PHE A 175 -12.80 9.08 -7.03
CA PHE A 175 -13.90 8.32 -7.59
C PHE A 175 -15.19 8.54 -6.79
N GLY A 176 -16.34 8.35 -7.43
CA GLY A 176 -17.68 8.42 -6.80
C GLY A 176 -18.24 7.04 -6.47
N GLU A 177 -19.48 7.00 -6.01
CA GLU A 177 -20.31 5.77 -5.97
C GLU A 177 -20.72 5.32 -7.39
N GLY A 178 -20.81 6.27 -8.29
CA GLY A 178 -20.98 6.11 -9.73
C GLY A 178 -20.08 7.07 -10.49
N PRO A 179 -20.13 7.05 -11.84
CA PRO A 179 -19.38 7.98 -12.66
C PRO A 179 -19.79 9.43 -12.40
N LEU A 180 -18.80 10.30 -12.17
CA LEU A 180 -18.96 11.73 -11.87
C LEU A 180 -18.66 12.57 -13.12
N GLU A 181 -19.35 13.68 -13.32
CA GLU A 181 -19.00 14.65 -14.35
C GLU A 181 -17.67 15.31 -14.03
N GLY A 182 -16.79 15.39 -15.05
CA GLY A 182 -15.49 16.02 -14.84
C GLY A 182 -14.57 15.94 -16.02
N ARG A 183 -13.34 16.39 -15.83
CA ARG A 183 -12.31 16.41 -16.87
C ARG A 183 -10.91 16.26 -16.27
N LEU A 184 -10.01 15.80 -17.12
CA LEU A 184 -8.56 15.78 -16.85
C LEU A 184 -7.85 16.49 -18.00
N VAL A 185 -7.17 17.60 -17.70
CA VAL A 185 -6.39 18.38 -18.66
C VAL A 185 -4.98 18.57 -18.10
N GLY A 186 -3.98 18.06 -18.79
CA GLY A 186 -2.61 18.08 -18.33
C GLY A 186 -2.45 17.36 -17.00
N ARG A 187 -2.16 18.08 -15.93
CA ARG A 187 -2.00 17.54 -14.58
C ARG A 187 -3.15 17.87 -13.64
N GLU A 188 -4.10 18.66 -14.08
CA GLU A 188 -5.24 19.09 -13.28
C GLU A 188 -6.47 18.27 -13.64
N GLY A 189 -7.10 17.69 -12.64
CA GLY A 189 -8.42 17.10 -12.71
C GLY A 189 -9.45 18.07 -12.18
N GLU A 190 -10.67 17.99 -12.72
CA GLU A 190 -11.83 18.75 -12.27
C GLU A 190 -13.01 17.80 -12.18
N VAL A 191 -13.68 17.80 -11.03
CA VAL A 191 -14.88 16.99 -10.78
C VAL A 191 -16.01 17.89 -10.34
N ARG A 192 -17.18 17.70 -10.90
CA ARG A 192 -18.41 18.38 -10.53
C ARG A 192 -19.24 17.47 -9.63
N LEU A 193 -19.59 17.98 -8.48
CA LEU A 193 -20.42 17.29 -7.50
C LEU A 193 -21.79 17.96 -7.43
N GLY A 194 -22.83 17.19 -7.55
CA GLY A 194 -24.19 17.61 -7.18
C GLY A 194 -24.36 17.65 -5.64
N PRO A 195 -25.42 18.31 -5.16
CA PRO A 195 -25.72 18.35 -3.73
C PRO A 195 -25.85 16.93 -3.15
N GLY A 196 -25.08 16.61 -2.12
CA GLY A 196 -25.07 15.33 -1.45
C GLY A 196 -24.31 14.21 -2.15
N GLU A 197 -23.77 14.43 -3.35
CA GLU A 197 -22.87 13.46 -3.99
C GLU A 197 -21.56 13.31 -3.22
N ILE A 198 -21.06 12.08 -3.18
CA ILE A 198 -19.83 11.72 -2.43
C ILE A 198 -18.68 11.52 -3.40
N LEU A 199 -17.65 12.35 -3.28
CA LEU A 199 -16.34 12.09 -3.87
C LEU A 199 -15.47 11.36 -2.85
N ARG A 200 -15.01 10.17 -3.19
CA ARG A 200 -14.01 9.43 -2.42
C ARG A 200 -12.63 9.68 -2.99
N VAL A 201 -11.71 10.03 -2.13
CA VAL A 201 -10.33 10.33 -2.51
C VAL A 201 -9.40 9.44 -1.70
N TYR A 202 -8.81 8.46 -2.36
CA TYR A 202 -7.72 7.66 -1.81
C TYR A 202 -6.42 8.44 -1.96
N GLY A 203 -5.67 8.56 -0.88
CA GLY A 203 -4.33 9.14 -0.90
C GLY A 203 -3.38 8.28 -0.07
N GLY A 204 -2.61 7.42 -0.72
CA GLY A 204 -1.80 6.43 -0.02
C GLY A 204 -0.69 5.82 -0.87
N GLN A 205 -0.09 4.74 -0.37
CA GLN A 205 0.95 4.00 -1.07
C GLN A 205 0.38 3.30 -2.31
N ASN A 206 1.13 3.33 -3.42
CA ASN A 206 0.77 2.65 -4.68
C ASN A 206 1.11 1.16 -4.60
N GLU A 207 0.41 0.43 -3.73
CA GLU A 207 0.65 -0.96 -3.39
C GLU A 207 -0.60 -1.83 -3.58
N LEU A 208 -0.37 -3.07 -4.04
CA LEU A 208 -1.43 -4.04 -4.32
C LEU A 208 -2.36 -4.28 -3.12
N VAL A 209 -1.77 -4.51 -1.93
CA VAL A 209 -2.51 -4.82 -0.71
C VAL A 209 -3.38 -3.63 -0.28
N ARG A 210 -2.86 -2.40 -0.40
CA ARG A 210 -3.60 -1.18 -0.08
C ARG A 210 -4.80 -1.00 -1.02
N PHE A 211 -4.57 -1.19 -2.31
CA PHE A 211 -5.65 -1.11 -3.31
C PHE A 211 -6.69 -2.21 -3.12
N HIS A 212 -6.29 -3.42 -2.69
CA HIS A 212 -7.23 -4.48 -2.35
C HIS A 212 -8.14 -4.09 -1.17
N VAL A 213 -7.54 -3.63 -0.06
CA VAL A 213 -8.27 -3.25 1.16
C VAL A 213 -9.22 -2.07 0.93
N GLU A 214 -8.84 -1.11 0.07
CA GLU A 214 -9.66 0.06 -0.28
C GLU A 214 -10.64 -0.21 -1.45
N GLY A 215 -10.65 -1.43 -2.02
CA GLY A 215 -11.56 -1.82 -3.11
C GLY A 215 -11.18 -1.28 -4.49
N LEU A 216 -9.98 -0.70 -4.65
CA LEU A 216 -9.53 -0.02 -5.87
C LEU A 216 -9.09 -0.99 -6.98
N LEU A 217 -8.89 -2.28 -6.68
CA LEU A 217 -8.50 -3.27 -7.70
C LEU A 217 -9.59 -3.56 -8.72
N SER A 218 -10.83 -3.19 -8.44
CA SER A 218 -11.95 -3.31 -9.38
C SER A 218 -11.90 -2.30 -10.52
N PHE A 219 -11.09 -1.24 -10.40
CA PHE A 219 -11.00 -0.20 -11.42
C PHE A 219 -10.03 -0.62 -12.55
N PRO A 220 -10.53 -0.73 -13.81
CA PRO A 220 -9.70 -1.11 -14.95
C PRO A 220 -8.51 -0.17 -15.15
N GLY A 221 -7.33 -0.72 -15.43
CA GLY A 221 -6.12 0.05 -15.73
C GLY A 221 -5.55 0.86 -14.56
N LEU A 222 -6.14 0.82 -13.37
CA LEU A 222 -5.60 1.48 -12.19
C LEU A 222 -4.39 0.72 -11.65
N PHE A 223 -4.52 -0.59 -11.51
CA PHE A 223 -3.45 -1.49 -11.11
C PHE A 223 -3.58 -2.84 -11.80
N SER A 224 -2.50 -3.28 -12.46
CA SER A 224 -2.46 -4.60 -13.11
C SER A 224 -1.48 -5.50 -12.34
N PRO A 225 -1.96 -6.43 -11.51
CA PRO A 225 -1.09 -7.31 -10.75
C PRO A 225 -0.36 -8.25 -11.71
N ASN A 226 0.98 -8.30 -11.61
CA ASN A 226 1.78 -9.30 -12.28
C ASN A 226 1.52 -10.69 -11.67
N LEU A 227 2.15 -11.74 -12.20
CA LEU A 227 2.00 -13.13 -11.71
C LEU A 227 2.19 -13.23 -10.18
N TRP A 228 3.19 -12.55 -9.64
CA TRP A 228 3.47 -12.51 -8.20
C TRP A 228 2.38 -11.79 -7.41
N GLY A 229 1.84 -10.70 -7.96
CA GLY A 229 0.71 -10.00 -7.37
C GLY A 229 -0.56 -10.86 -7.33
N GLN A 230 -0.83 -11.63 -8.38
CA GLN A 230 -1.96 -12.57 -8.40
C GLN A 230 -1.78 -13.68 -7.36
N LEU A 231 -0.56 -14.22 -7.21
CA LEU A 231 -0.25 -15.18 -6.17
C LEU A 231 -0.46 -14.60 -4.78
N SER A 232 0.00 -13.36 -4.55
CA SER A 232 -0.19 -12.66 -3.26
C SER A 232 -1.67 -12.46 -2.95
N LEU A 233 -2.50 -12.08 -3.93
CA LEU A 233 -3.95 -11.97 -3.75
C LEU A 233 -4.60 -13.32 -3.43
N GLY A 234 -4.15 -14.41 -4.05
CA GLY A 234 -4.61 -15.77 -3.74
C GLY A 234 -4.30 -16.17 -2.29
N LEU A 235 -3.08 -15.89 -1.81
CA LEU A 235 -2.70 -16.14 -0.41
C LEU A 235 -3.49 -15.26 0.55
N LEU A 236 -3.72 -14.00 0.22
CA LEU A 236 -4.52 -13.08 1.02
C LEU A 236 -5.97 -13.57 1.11
N TRP A 237 -6.55 -14.02 0.00
CA TRP A 237 -7.90 -14.58 -0.03
C TRP A 237 -8.05 -15.82 0.90
N ILE A 238 -7.06 -16.73 0.90
CA ILE A 238 -7.05 -17.89 1.81
C ILE A 238 -7.00 -17.42 3.27
N MET A 239 -6.16 -16.42 3.57
CA MET A 239 -6.01 -15.88 4.91
C MET A 239 -7.29 -15.18 5.40
N GLU A 240 -7.95 -14.38 4.55
CA GLU A 240 -9.22 -13.73 4.85
C GLU A 240 -10.35 -14.75 5.04
N ALA A 241 -10.39 -15.79 4.20
CA ALA A 241 -11.35 -16.88 4.38
C ALA A 241 -11.17 -17.56 5.75
N ALA A 242 -9.93 -17.88 6.13
CA ALA A 242 -9.64 -18.44 7.45
C ALA A 242 -10.01 -17.49 8.59
N TYR A 243 -9.79 -16.19 8.43
CA TYR A 243 -10.19 -15.17 9.41
C TYR A 243 -11.71 -15.09 9.57
N ARG A 244 -12.49 -15.19 8.50
CA ARG A 244 -13.97 -15.20 8.57
C ARG A 244 -14.51 -16.34 9.43
N PHE A 245 -13.83 -17.50 9.45
CA PHE A 245 -14.22 -18.65 10.29
C PHE A 245 -13.73 -18.53 11.73
N THR A 246 -12.53 -17.98 11.93
CA THR A 246 -11.86 -18.01 13.24
C THR A 246 -12.00 -16.71 14.03
N GLY A 247 -12.30 -15.59 13.36
CA GLY A 247 -12.29 -14.25 13.95
C GLY A 247 -10.91 -13.82 14.49
N ASN A 248 -9.84 -14.58 14.19
CA ASN A 248 -8.52 -14.37 14.77
C ASN A 248 -7.43 -14.45 13.70
N TRP A 249 -6.70 -13.36 13.48
CA TRP A 249 -5.62 -13.29 12.50
C TRP A 249 -4.45 -14.25 12.80
N GLY A 250 -4.15 -14.50 14.08
CA GLY A 250 -3.11 -15.47 14.46
C GLY A 250 -3.45 -16.89 13.99
N LEU A 251 -4.71 -17.33 14.18
CA LEU A 251 -5.19 -18.61 13.68
C LEU A 251 -5.26 -18.63 12.15
N ALA A 252 -5.63 -17.54 11.51
CA ALA A 252 -5.62 -17.44 10.06
C ALA A 252 -4.22 -17.62 9.46
N ILE A 253 -3.19 -17.04 10.08
CA ILE A 253 -1.78 -17.21 9.68
C ILE A 253 -1.33 -18.68 9.87
N LEU A 254 -1.68 -19.29 10.99
CA LEU A 254 -1.37 -20.72 11.23
C LEU A 254 -2.04 -21.61 10.18
N PHE A 255 -3.30 -21.35 9.85
CA PHE A 255 -4.03 -22.08 8.81
C PHE A 255 -3.38 -21.89 7.43
N LEU A 256 -3.07 -20.65 7.04
CA LEU A 256 -2.37 -20.37 5.79
C LEU A 256 -1.04 -21.13 5.72
N THR A 257 -0.26 -21.10 6.82
CA THR A 257 1.01 -21.84 6.91
C THR A 257 0.84 -23.32 6.70
N LEU A 258 -0.22 -23.92 7.28
CA LEU A 258 -0.54 -25.33 7.10
C LEU A 258 -0.89 -25.66 5.64
N VAL A 259 -1.76 -24.86 5.03
CA VAL A 259 -2.16 -25.01 3.62
C VAL A 259 -0.94 -24.95 2.70
N VAL A 260 -0.10 -23.93 2.85
CA VAL A 260 1.12 -23.77 2.04
C VAL A 260 2.09 -24.93 2.25
N ARG A 261 2.28 -25.41 3.49
CA ARG A 261 3.11 -26.58 3.77
C ARG A 261 2.57 -27.87 3.13
N LEU A 262 1.27 -28.10 3.19
CA LEU A 262 0.64 -29.26 2.56
C LEU A 262 0.80 -29.20 1.02
N LEU A 263 0.61 -28.02 0.43
CA LEU A 263 0.79 -27.82 -1.01
C LEU A 263 2.24 -28.08 -1.46
N LEU A 264 3.20 -27.63 -0.66
CA LEU A 264 4.64 -27.80 -0.96
C LEU A 264 5.21 -29.14 -0.49
N TRP A 265 4.44 -29.96 0.24
CA TRP A 265 4.89 -31.23 0.77
C TRP A 265 5.56 -32.17 -0.24
N PRO A 266 4.97 -32.43 -1.44
CA PRO A 266 5.58 -33.32 -2.41
C PRO A 266 6.93 -32.81 -2.91
N LEU A 267 7.07 -31.49 -3.08
CA LEU A 267 8.31 -30.84 -3.50
C LEU A 267 9.38 -30.98 -2.40
N MET A 268 9.01 -30.71 -1.16
CA MET A 268 9.93 -30.80 -0.02
C MET A 268 10.36 -32.26 0.24
N HIS A 269 9.47 -33.23 0.06
CA HIS A 269 9.81 -34.64 0.22
C HIS A 269 10.89 -35.09 -0.78
N GLN A 270 10.77 -34.73 -2.05
CA GLN A 270 11.79 -35.02 -3.07
C GLN A 270 13.14 -34.39 -2.74
N GLN A 271 13.12 -33.17 -2.19
CA GLN A 271 14.31 -32.44 -1.77
C GLN A 271 15.02 -33.13 -0.61
N PHE A 272 14.29 -33.52 0.44
CA PHE A 272 14.87 -34.24 1.58
C PHE A 272 15.51 -35.56 1.14
N LYS A 273 14.87 -36.28 0.19
CA LYS A 273 15.44 -37.50 -0.39
C LYS A 273 16.77 -37.21 -1.09
N SER A 274 16.82 -36.21 -1.96
CA SER A 274 18.06 -35.82 -2.65
C SER A 274 19.16 -35.39 -1.68
N MET A 275 18.84 -34.63 -0.63
CA MET A 275 19.83 -34.27 0.41
C MET A 275 20.35 -35.48 1.18
N ALA A 276 19.51 -36.44 1.51
CA ALA A 276 19.92 -37.67 2.18
C ALA A 276 20.85 -38.50 1.30
N GLU A 277 20.61 -38.56 -0.01
CA GLU A 277 21.48 -39.23 -0.99
C GLU A 277 22.84 -38.53 -1.09
N ILE A 278 22.90 -37.20 -1.15
CA ILE A 278 24.16 -36.42 -1.13
C ILE A 278 24.94 -36.69 0.15
N GLN A 279 24.27 -36.71 1.32
CA GLN A 279 24.92 -37.01 2.58
C GLN A 279 25.55 -38.42 2.62
N ARG A 280 24.92 -39.42 2.01
CA ARG A 280 25.48 -40.77 1.87
C ARG A 280 26.75 -40.79 1.01
N LEU A 281 26.90 -39.88 0.06
CA LEU A 281 28.08 -39.79 -0.82
C LEU A 281 29.21 -38.98 -0.19
N GLN A 282 29.00 -38.29 0.94
CA GLN A 282 30.03 -37.49 1.62
C GLN A 282 31.35 -38.22 1.85
N PRO A 283 31.40 -39.48 2.36
CA PRO A 283 32.65 -40.17 2.55
C PRO A 283 33.42 -40.45 1.25
N LEU A 284 32.71 -40.65 0.13
CA LEU A 284 33.30 -40.80 -1.19
C LEU A 284 33.86 -39.48 -1.72
N ILE A 285 33.13 -38.39 -1.48
CA ILE A 285 33.58 -37.02 -1.82
C ILE A 285 34.85 -36.66 -1.06
N GLN A 286 34.93 -37.03 0.23
CA GLN A 286 36.16 -36.82 1.02
C GLN A 286 37.36 -37.54 0.42
N LYS A 287 37.21 -38.81 0.03
CA LYS A 287 38.27 -39.56 -0.67
C LYS A 287 38.69 -38.90 -1.98
N ILE A 288 37.77 -38.36 -2.76
CA ILE A 288 38.07 -37.61 -3.99
C ILE A 288 38.86 -36.33 -3.66
N ASN A 289 38.43 -35.60 -2.61
CA ASN A 289 39.11 -34.40 -2.17
C ASN A 289 40.56 -34.66 -1.71
N GLU A 290 40.79 -35.77 -1.01
CA GLU A 290 42.12 -36.18 -0.58
C GLU A 290 42.99 -36.61 -1.80
N LYS A 291 42.39 -37.38 -2.71
CA LYS A 291 43.12 -37.90 -3.89
C LYS A 291 43.54 -36.82 -4.86
N TYR A 292 42.71 -35.79 -5.04
CA TYR A 292 42.92 -34.69 -6.00
C TYR A 292 43.15 -33.35 -5.30
N LYS A 293 43.86 -33.37 -4.16
CA LYS A 293 44.05 -32.20 -3.29
C LYS A 293 44.71 -31.04 -4.04
N ASP A 294 45.61 -31.31 -4.95
CA ASP A 294 46.42 -30.30 -5.67
C ASP A 294 45.87 -29.97 -7.07
N ASP A 295 44.78 -30.65 -7.51
CA ASP A 295 44.18 -30.45 -8.83
C ASP A 295 42.66 -30.16 -8.68
N PRO A 296 42.26 -28.87 -8.57
CA PRO A 296 40.87 -28.50 -8.40
C PRO A 296 39.97 -28.90 -9.57
N ASN A 297 40.51 -28.95 -10.80
CA ASN A 297 39.75 -29.32 -11.98
C ASN A 297 39.41 -30.82 -12.00
N LYS A 298 40.39 -31.70 -11.74
CA LYS A 298 40.12 -33.14 -11.62
C LYS A 298 39.24 -33.48 -10.44
N ARG A 299 39.34 -32.74 -9.34
CA ARG A 299 38.45 -32.89 -8.20
C ARG A 299 36.99 -32.59 -8.54
N ALA A 300 36.74 -31.46 -9.27
CA ALA A 300 35.39 -31.09 -9.70
C ALA A 300 34.82 -32.11 -10.69
N GLU A 301 35.65 -32.58 -11.68
CA GLU A 301 35.24 -33.59 -12.63
C GLU A 301 34.90 -34.93 -11.96
N ALA A 302 35.77 -35.43 -11.06
CA ALA A 302 35.53 -36.67 -10.34
C ALA A 302 34.30 -36.61 -9.43
N THR A 303 34.07 -35.44 -8.80
CA THR A 303 32.85 -35.23 -7.96
C THR A 303 31.60 -35.22 -8.84
N MET A 304 31.61 -34.53 -9.98
CA MET A 304 30.49 -34.52 -10.91
C MET A 304 30.18 -35.91 -11.45
N LYS A 305 31.23 -36.69 -11.81
CA LYS A 305 31.11 -38.07 -12.26
C LYS A 305 30.49 -38.97 -11.18
N LEU A 306 30.90 -38.82 -9.90
CA LEU A 306 30.31 -39.52 -8.77
C LEU A 306 28.79 -39.24 -8.65
N TYR A 307 28.38 -37.97 -8.79
CA TYR A 307 26.95 -37.62 -8.74
C TYR A 307 26.19 -38.24 -9.93
N GLN A 308 26.75 -38.24 -11.12
CA GLN A 308 26.15 -38.85 -12.32
C GLN A 308 25.98 -40.37 -12.14
N GLU A 309 27.03 -41.07 -11.68
CA GLU A 309 27.00 -42.51 -11.45
C GLU A 309 25.94 -42.93 -10.45
N HIS A 310 25.71 -42.10 -9.39
CA HIS A 310 24.70 -42.37 -8.38
C HIS A 310 23.35 -41.72 -8.71
N ARG A 311 23.19 -41.10 -9.89
CA ARG A 311 21.97 -40.39 -10.35
C ARG A 311 21.45 -39.34 -9.34
N VAL A 312 22.36 -38.69 -8.64
CA VAL A 312 22.06 -37.63 -7.68
C VAL A 312 22.26 -36.27 -8.36
N ASN A 313 21.23 -35.42 -8.29
CA ASN A 313 21.32 -34.06 -8.79
C ASN A 313 21.70 -33.10 -7.64
N PRO A 314 22.92 -32.54 -7.60
CA PRO A 314 23.34 -31.63 -6.56
C PRO A 314 22.53 -30.32 -6.53
N ALA A 315 21.99 -29.90 -7.69
CA ALA A 315 21.16 -28.70 -7.77
C ALA A 315 19.76 -28.87 -7.13
N ALA A 316 19.28 -30.11 -6.94
CA ALA A 316 18.00 -30.38 -6.31
C ALA A 316 17.96 -29.93 -4.83
N GLY A 317 19.10 -29.92 -4.15
CA GLY A 317 19.21 -29.49 -2.76
C GLY A 317 19.07 -27.96 -2.59
N CYS A 318 19.47 -27.16 -3.55
CA CYS A 318 19.38 -25.68 -3.49
C CYS A 318 18.12 -25.11 -4.18
N LEU A 319 17.34 -25.94 -4.87
CA LEU A 319 16.14 -25.51 -5.60
C LEU A 319 15.15 -24.70 -4.75
N PRO A 320 14.85 -25.04 -3.46
CA PRO A 320 13.96 -24.23 -2.64
C PRO A 320 14.53 -22.85 -2.34
N LEU A 321 15.83 -22.72 -2.15
CA LEU A 321 16.48 -21.42 -1.94
C LEU A 321 16.28 -20.53 -3.17
N LEU A 322 16.40 -21.09 -4.38
CA LEU A 322 16.17 -20.37 -5.63
C LEU A 322 14.70 -19.97 -5.81
N ILE A 323 13.76 -20.80 -5.36
CA ILE A 323 12.31 -20.47 -5.40
C ILE A 323 11.98 -19.44 -4.30
N GLN A 324 12.64 -19.52 -3.17
CA GLN A 324 12.38 -18.64 -2.02
C GLN A 324 12.97 -17.24 -2.18
N MET A 325 14.07 -17.09 -2.95
CA MET A 325 14.71 -15.79 -3.19
C MET A 325 13.76 -14.75 -3.80
N PRO A 326 13.00 -15.03 -4.89
CA PRO A 326 12.03 -14.08 -5.40
C PRO A 326 10.93 -13.72 -4.39
N ILE A 327 10.54 -14.67 -3.51
CA ILE A 327 9.50 -14.44 -2.49
C ILE A 327 9.99 -13.47 -1.40
N LEU A 328 11.29 -13.47 -1.08
CA LEU A 328 11.89 -12.56 -0.11
C LEU A 328 12.06 -11.12 -0.62
N PHE A 329 12.05 -10.93 -1.95
CA PHE A 329 12.21 -9.62 -2.60
C PHE A 329 10.86 -9.00 -3.08
N ILE A 330 9.74 -9.63 -2.75
CA ILE A 330 8.39 -9.12 -2.98
C ILE A 330 7.87 -8.40 -1.75
#